data_2041817853869e3024d2affe57580f89
#
_entry.id   2041817853869e3024d2affe57580f89
#
_cell.length_a   1.000
_cell.length_b   1.000
_cell.length_c   1.000
_cell.angle_alpha   90.00
_cell.angle_beta   90.00
_cell.angle_gamma   90.00
#
_symmetry.space_group_name_H-M   'P 1'
#
loop_
_entity.id
_entity.type
_entity.pdbx_description
1 polymer ?
#
loop_
_entity_poly.entity_id
_entity_poly.type
_entity_poly.pdbx_seq_one_letter_code
_entity_poly.pdbx_strand_id
1 'polypeptide(L)'
;MAKSSKTSLLNTLGALALSLAAPLSGAEKAGEDWWSLQPIKRPEVPLVPNATWTRNSIDAFVLSRLTANKLSPSQEADRRTLIRRLSFDLTGLPPAPVEVEAFVNDKAANAYEKVVNRLLASPHYGERWARHWLDVVRYGESHGFEYNQP
;
A
#
# COMPACT_ATOMS: atom_id res chain seq x y z
N MET A 1 -8.57 -58.16 50.06
CA MET A 1 -7.25 -57.69 49.54
C MET A 1 -7.46 -57.08 48.19
N ALA A 2 -7.52 -55.73 48.13
CA ALA A 2 -7.58 -55.02 46.83
C ALA A 2 -6.59 -53.88 46.96
N LYS A 3 -5.51 -53.99 46.20
CA LYS A 3 -4.42 -52.96 46.18
C LYS A 3 -4.23 -52.47 44.74
N SER A 4 -4.33 -51.17 44.60
CA SER A 4 -3.63 -50.37 43.62
C SER A 4 -4.15 -50.35 42.18
N SER A 5 -4.86 -49.27 41.87
CA SER A 5 -5.00 -48.76 40.52
C SER A 5 -4.96 -47.20 40.60
N LYS A 6 -3.92 -46.61 41.19
CA LYS A 6 -3.77 -45.13 41.25
C LYS A 6 -2.53 -44.59 40.49
N THR A 7 -1.71 -45.47 39.95
CA THR A 7 -0.46 -45.06 39.25
C THR A 7 -0.57 -44.94 37.73
N SER A 8 -1.67 -45.33 37.16
CA SER A 8 -1.83 -45.27 35.69
C SER A 8 -2.41 -43.96 35.16
N LEU A 9 -3.04 -43.14 35.98
CA LEU A 9 -3.68 -41.88 35.55
C LEU A 9 -2.74 -40.66 35.53
N LEU A 10 -1.61 -40.73 36.25
CA LEU A 10 -0.65 -39.62 36.26
C LEU A 10 0.29 -39.64 35.03
N ASN A 11 0.54 -40.79 34.41
CA ASN A 11 1.43 -40.86 33.28
C ASN A 11 0.77 -40.48 31.93
N THR A 12 -0.56 -40.49 31.85
CA THR A 12 -1.30 -40.10 30.65
C THR A 12 -1.51 -38.59 30.54
N LEU A 13 -1.50 -37.86 31.65
CA LEU A 13 -1.62 -36.40 31.64
C LEU A 13 -0.28 -35.70 31.32
N GLY A 14 0.86 -36.35 31.55
CA GLY A 14 2.17 -35.80 31.18
C GLY A 14 2.52 -35.84 29.70
N ALA A 15 1.90 -36.78 28.94
CA ALA A 15 2.20 -36.94 27.53
C ALA A 15 1.35 -36.00 26.62
N LEU A 16 0.26 -35.44 27.13
CA LEU A 16 -0.63 -34.57 26.35
C LEU A 16 -0.20 -33.07 26.39
N ALA A 17 0.68 -32.69 27.29
CA ALA A 17 1.15 -31.30 27.41
C ALA A 17 2.35 -30.97 26.53
N LEU A 18 2.99 -31.96 25.90
CA LEU A 18 4.21 -31.76 25.10
C LEU A 18 3.95 -31.61 23.59
N SER A 19 2.71 -31.74 23.12
CA SER A 19 2.39 -31.71 21.69
C SER A 19 1.81 -30.41 21.17
N LEU A 20 1.75 -29.33 21.98
CA LEU A 20 1.23 -28.02 21.57
C LEU A 20 2.31 -26.93 21.43
N ALA A 21 3.58 -27.28 21.47
CA ALA A 21 4.61 -26.39 20.96
C ALA A 21 4.72 -26.61 19.44
N ALA A 22 3.71 -26.15 18.69
CA ALA A 22 3.92 -25.87 17.29
C ALA A 22 5.13 -24.94 17.20
N PRO A 23 6.18 -25.24 16.45
CA PRO A 23 7.23 -24.26 16.20
C PRO A 23 6.53 -23.01 15.66
N LEU A 24 6.61 -21.90 16.37
CA LEU A 24 6.39 -20.60 15.76
C LEU A 24 7.35 -20.59 14.57
N SER A 25 6.79 -20.82 13.39
CA SER A 25 7.53 -20.80 12.13
C SER A 25 8.17 -19.43 12.12
N GLY A 26 9.44 -19.38 12.51
CA GLY A 26 10.21 -18.14 12.45
C GLY A 26 10.08 -17.62 11.06
N ALA A 27 9.84 -16.34 10.91
CA ALA A 27 9.84 -15.68 9.61
C ALA A 27 11.09 -16.20 8.87
N GLU A 28 10.85 -16.85 7.74
CA GLU A 28 11.90 -17.41 6.91
C GLU A 28 12.92 -16.30 6.67
N LYS A 29 14.14 -16.47 7.18
CA LYS A 29 15.17 -15.46 7.02
C LYS A 29 15.36 -15.26 5.53
N ALA A 30 15.17 -14.04 5.06
CA ALA A 30 15.44 -13.68 3.68
C ALA A 30 16.88 -14.13 3.34
N GLY A 31 17.01 -15.15 2.49
CA GLY A 31 18.28 -15.60 1.96
C GLY A 31 18.84 -14.57 0.97
N GLU A 32 20.07 -14.76 0.54
CA GLU A 32 20.72 -13.91 -0.48
C GLU A 32 19.91 -13.84 -1.78
N ASP A 33 19.09 -14.86 -2.07
CA ASP A 33 18.21 -14.93 -3.24
C ASP A 33 16.88 -14.16 -3.07
N TRP A 34 16.66 -13.51 -1.93
CA TRP A 34 15.43 -12.76 -1.69
C TRP A 34 15.31 -11.62 -2.70
N TRP A 35 14.12 -11.47 -3.30
CA TRP A 35 13.88 -10.56 -4.42
C TRP A 35 14.32 -9.11 -4.16
N SER A 36 14.16 -8.60 -2.91
CA SER A 36 14.53 -7.23 -2.56
C SER A 36 16.04 -7.00 -2.38
N LEU A 37 16.82 -8.09 -2.27
CA LEU A 37 18.28 -8.05 -2.18
C LEU A 37 18.96 -8.24 -3.55
N GLN A 38 18.18 -8.56 -4.58
CA GLN A 38 18.72 -8.71 -5.93
C GLN A 38 18.96 -7.35 -6.58
N PRO A 39 19.96 -7.24 -7.46
CA PRO A 39 20.19 -6.02 -8.26
C PRO A 39 18.91 -5.63 -9.02
N ILE A 40 18.60 -4.35 -9.02
CA ILE A 40 17.43 -3.82 -9.73
C ILE A 40 17.63 -4.03 -11.23
N LYS A 41 16.72 -4.78 -11.85
CA LYS A 41 16.68 -5.00 -13.29
C LYS A 41 15.41 -4.36 -13.86
N ARG A 42 15.56 -3.69 -15.01
CA ARG A 42 14.38 -3.17 -15.71
C ARG A 42 13.66 -4.33 -16.40
N PRO A 43 12.41 -4.65 -16.02
CA PRO A 43 11.67 -5.73 -16.68
C PRO A 43 11.22 -5.30 -18.08
N GLU A 44 11.03 -6.26 -18.96
CA GLU A 44 10.37 -6.00 -20.25
C GLU A 44 8.90 -5.67 -20.05
N VAL A 45 8.42 -4.66 -20.80
CA VAL A 45 7.02 -4.26 -20.72
C VAL A 45 6.17 -5.34 -21.41
N PRO A 46 5.18 -5.93 -20.71
CA PRO A 46 4.38 -6.99 -21.30
C PRO A 46 3.54 -6.49 -22.46
N LEU A 47 3.47 -7.30 -23.52
CA LEU A 47 2.53 -7.08 -24.60
C LEU A 47 1.14 -7.54 -24.13
N VAL A 48 0.20 -6.59 -24.08
CA VAL A 48 -1.17 -6.86 -23.65
C VAL A 48 -2.17 -6.64 -24.79
N PRO A 49 -3.16 -7.52 -24.96
CA PRO A 49 -4.25 -7.27 -25.89
C PRO A 49 -5.09 -6.08 -25.42
N ASN A 50 -5.68 -5.32 -26.36
CA ASN A 50 -6.48 -4.12 -26.06
C ASN A 50 -5.70 -3.01 -25.32
N ALA A 51 -4.56 -2.64 -25.87
CA ALA A 51 -3.71 -1.58 -25.33
C ALA A 51 -4.34 -0.16 -25.31
N THR A 52 -5.59 0.00 -25.76
CA THR A 52 -6.30 1.29 -25.76
C THR A 52 -6.52 1.86 -24.36
N TRP A 53 -6.57 1.01 -23.33
CA TRP A 53 -6.66 1.44 -21.93
C TRP A 53 -5.32 1.91 -21.37
N THR A 54 -4.21 1.36 -21.88
CA THR A 54 -2.87 1.67 -21.36
C THR A 54 -2.40 3.03 -21.83
N ARG A 55 -1.96 3.87 -20.90
CA ARG A 55 -1.37 5.20 -21.17
C ARG A 55 0.15 5.22 -21.00
N ASN A 56 0.67 4.26 -20.22
CA ASN A 56 2.09 4.13 -19.93
C ASN A 56 2.47 2.66 -19.67
N SER A 57 3.76 2.40 -19.44
CA SER A 57 4.27 1.04 -19.22
C SER A 57 3.72 0.41 -17.91
N ILE A 58 3.44 1.20 -16.88
CA ILE A 58 2.87 0.69 -15.62
C ILE A 58 1.49 0.10 -15.87
N ASP A 59 0.68 0.77 -16.69
CA ASP A 59 -0.65 0.28 -17.06
C ASP A 59 -0.57 -1.08 -17.76
N ALA A 60 0.47 -1.31 -18.59
CA ALA A 60 0.66 -2.60 -19.24
C ALA A 60 0.92 -3.73 -18.23
N PHE A 61 1.73 -3.49 -17.18
CA PHE A 61 1.91 -4.46 -16.11
C PHE A 61 0.62 -4.70 -15.33
N VAL A 62 -0.13 -3.64 -15.01
CA VAL A 62 -1.42 -3.77 -14.32
C VAL A 62 -2.41 -4.56 -15.16
N LEU A 63 -2.55 -4.23 -16.45
CA LEU A 63 -3.48 -4.90 -17.36
C LEU A 63 -3.10 -6.38 -17.57
N SER A 64 -1.83 -6.69 -17.65
CA SER A 64 -1.34 -8.07 -17.73
C SER A 64 -1.79 -8.89 -16.51
N ARG A 65 -1.66 -8.34 -15.31
CA ARG A 65 -2.10 -9.01 -14.07
C ARG A 65 -3.62 -9.14 -13.99
N LEU A 66 -4.37 -8.12 -14.37
CA LEU A 66 -5.83 -8.18 -14.44
C LEU A 66 -6.28 -9.29 -15.39
N THR A 67 -5.72 -9.32 -16.60
CA THR A 67 -6.05 -10.33 -17.62
C THR A 67 -5.73 -11.76 -17.14
N ALA A 68 -4.59 -11.96 -16.52
CA ALA A 68 -4.21 -13.27 -15.96
C ALA A 68 -5.21 -13.75 -14.88
N ASN A 69 -5.84 -12.84 -14.17
CA ASN A 69 -6.88 -13.14 -13.18
C ASN A 69 -8.32 -13.04 -13.75
N LYS A 70 -8.48 -12.96 -15.07
CA LYS A 70 -9.79 -12.82 -15.74
C LYS A 70 -10.59 -11.58 -15.28
N LEU A 71 -9.89 -10.51 -14.92
CA LEU A 71 -10.46 -9.24 -14.52
C LEU A 71 -10.27 -8.20 -15.63
N SER A 72 -11.16 -7.21 -15.65
CA SER A 72 -11.08 -6.05 -16.53
C SER A 72 -10.84 -4.77 -15.71
N PRO A 73 -10.21 -3.74 -16.28
CA PRO A 73 -10.14 -2.45 -15.64
C PRO A 73 -11.55 -1.88 -15.36
N SER A 74 -11.71 -1.20 -14.24
CA SER A 74 -12.92 -0.44 -13.96
C SER A 74 -13.01 0.77 -14.89
N GLN A 75 -14.22 1.29 -15.02
CA GLN A 75 -14.45 2.56 -15.73
C GLN A 75 -13.73 3.71 -15.04
N GLU A 76 -13.35 4.71 -15.82
CA GLU A 76 -12.77 5.94 -15.27
C GLU A 76 -13.75 6.61 -14.31
N ALA A 77 -13.25 7.13 -13.20
CA ALA A 77 -14.06 7.81 -12.22
C ALA A 77 -14.63 9.13 -12.80
N ASP A 78 -15.80 9.54 -12.30
CA ASP A 78 -16.36 10.84 -12.64
C ASP A 78 -15.49 12.01 -12.18
N ARG A 79 -15.71 13.20 -12.74
CA ARG A 79 -14.88 14.37 -12.49
C ARG A 79 -14.86 14.82 -11.03
N ARG A 80 -15.95 14.66 -10.29
CA ARG A 80 -16.01 15.01 -8.86
C ARG A 80 -15.15 14.07 -8.04
N THR A 81 -15.21 12.77 -8.35
CA THR A 81 -14.35 11.76 -7.73
C THR A 81 -12.88 11.98 -8.10
N LEU A 82 -12.57 12.31 -9.36
CA LEU A 82 -11.20 12.55 -9.80
C LEU A 82 -10.56 13.73 -9.07
N ILE A 83 -11.21 14.90 -9.03
CA ILE A 83 -10.65 16.07 -8.34
C ILE A 83 -10.49 15.83 -6.84
N ARG A 84 -11.45 15.12 -6.22
CA ARG A 84 -11.33 14.75 -4.81
C ARG A 84 -10.11 13.88 -4.54
N ARG A 85 -9.93 12.79 -5.32
CA ARG A 85 -8.77 11.91 -5.18
C ARG A 85 -7.47 12.66 -5.38
N LEU A 86 -7.38 13.43 -6.46
CA LEU A 86 -6.18 14.18 -6.81
C LEU A 86 -5.80 15.21 -5.73
N SER A 87 -6.78 15.92 -5.15
CA SER A 87 -6.52 16.89 -4.08
C SER A 87 -6.00 16.20 -2.82
N PHE A 88 -6.60 15.10 -2.39
CA PHE A 88 -6.11 14.34 -1.23
C PHE A 88 -4.72 13.74 -1.48
N ASP A 89 -4.47 13.23 -2.67
CA ASP A 89 -3.16 12.63 -2.99
C ASP A 89 -2.05 13.69 -2.99
N LEU A 90 -2.27 14.84 -3.62
CA LEU A 90 -1.24 15.85 -3.79
C LEU A 90 -1.09 16.79 -2.58
N THR A 91 -2.20 17.20 -1.97
CA THR A 91 -2.18 18.21 -0.90
C THR A 91 -2.64 17.69 0.46
N GLY A 92 -3.23 16.50 0.52
CA GLY A 92 -3.82 15.96 1.75
C GLY A 92 -5.13 16.65 2.17
N LEU A 93 -5.65 17.59 1.36
CA LEU A 93 -6.81 18.42 1.67
C LEU A 93 -7.95 18.16 0.67
N PRO A 94 -9.23 18.32 1.08
CA PRO A 94 -10.34 18.29 0.16
C PRO A 94 -10.32 19.50 -0.77
N PRO A 95 -10.80 19.38 -2.02
CA PRO A 95 -10.97 20.54 -2.88
C PRO A 95 -12.10 21.44 -2.37
N ALA A 96 -11.98 22.75 -2.57
CA ALA A 96 -13.07 23.68 -2.29
C ALA A 96 -14.25 23.44 -3.26
N PRO A 97 -15.50 23.66 -2.83
CA PRO A 97 -16.67 23.46 -3.71
C PRO A 97 -16.57 24.20 -5.05
N VAL A 98 -16.06 25.44 -5.04
CA VAL A 98 -15.87 26.25 -6.25
C VAL A 98 -14.86 25.61 -7.22
N GLU A 99 -13.83 24.94 -6.72
CA GLU A 99 -12.83 24.24 -7.54
C GLU A 99 -13.44 22.98 -8.18
N VAL A 100 -14.29 22.26 -7.43
CA VAL A 100 -15.02 21.11 -7.95
C VAL A 100 -15.91 21.53 -9.11
N GLU A 101 -16.71 22.58 -8.93
CA GLU A 101 -17.62 23.08 -9.98
C GLU A 101 -16.84 23.60 -11.19
N ALA A 102 -15.74 24.33 -10.97
CA ALA A 102 -14.87 24.78 -12.06
C ALA A 102 -14.33 23.62 -12.89
N PHE A 103 -13.84 22.56 -12.24
CA PHE A 103 -13.32 21.39 -12.96
C PHE A 103 -14.43 20.57 -13.66
N VAL A 104 -15.57 20.38 -13.01
CA VAL A 104 -16.71 19.64 -13.61
C VAL A 104 -17.19 20.34 -14.89
N ASN A 105 -17.22 21.67 -14.90
CA ASN A 105 -17.69 22.49 -16.01
C ASN A 105 -16.62 22.79 -17.07
N ASP A 106 -15.32 22.60 -16.79
CA ASP A 106 -14.24 22.81 -17.76
C ASP A 106 -14.26 21.71 -18.83
N LYS A 107 -14.65 22.04 -20.05
CA LYS A 107 -14.73 21.11 -21.19
C LYS A 107 -13.44 21.02 -21.99
N ALA A 108 -12.38 21.72 -21.58
CA ALA A 108 -11.11 21.66 -22.28
C ALA A 108 -10.47 20.26 -22.19
N ALA A 109 -9.81 19.82 -23.26
CA ALA A 109 -9.14 18.52 -23.29
C ALA A 109 -8.07 18.38 -22.19
N ASN A 110 -7.43 19.48 -21.79
CA ASN A 110 -6.40 19.52 -20.75
C ASN A 110 -6.93 19.94 -19.38
N ALA A 111 -8.25 19.86 -19.12
CA ALA A 111 -8.85 20.25 -17.85
C ALA A 111 -8.24 19.52 -16.66
N TYR A 112 -7.97 18.23 -16.78
CA TYR A 112 -7.32 17.43 -15.75
C TYR A 112 -5.90 17.91 -15.45
N GLU A 113 -5.08 18.12 -16.49
CA GLU A 113 -3.70 18.60 -16.35
C GLU A 113 -3.63 19.99 -15.69
N LYS A 114 -4.58 20.88 -16.00
CA LYS A 114 -4.67 22.18 -15.32
C LYS A 114 -4.84 22.02 -13.82
N VAL A 115 -5.71 21.11 -13.37
CA VAL A 115 -5.90 20.84 -11.94
C VAL A 115 -4.63 20.26 -11.33
N VAL A 116 -3.98 19.29 -11.99
CA VAL A 116 -2.71 18.71 -11.53
C VAL A 116 -1.66 19.80 -11.35
N ASN A 117 -1.43 20.62 -12.37
CA ASN A 117 -0.41 21.69 -12.31
C ASN A 117 -0.69 22.71 -11.22
N ARG A 118 -1.96 23.07 -11.02
CA ARG A 118 -2.38 23.97 -9.94
C ARG A 118 -2.08 23.39 -8.56
N LEU A 119 -2.42 22.13 -8.35
CA LEU A 119 -2.17 21.46 -7.05
C LEU A 119 -0.69 21.25 -6.79
N LEU A 120 0.10 20.91 -7.79
CA LEU A 120 1.56 20.82 -7.68
C LEU A 120 2.23 22.17 -7.34
N ALA A 121 1.66 23.27 -7.81
CA ALA A 121 2.14 24.62 -7.50
C ALA A 121 1.66 25.13 -6.12
N SER A 122 0.80 24.39 -5.42
CA SER A 122 0.29 24.78 -4.11
C SER A 122 1.35 24.57 -3.01
N PRO A 123 1.48 25.51 -2.04
CA PRO A 123 2.30 25.27 -0.85
C PRO A 123 1.94 23.99 -0.10
N HIS A 124 0.67 23.62 -0.06
CA HIS A 124 0.19 22.40 0.59
C HIS A 124 0.72 21.10 -0.04
N TYR A 125 1.15 21.15 -1.30
CA TYR A 125 1.88 20.04 -1.90
C TYR A 125 3.21 19.79 -1.16
N GLY A 126 3.97 20.85 -0.91
CA GLY A 126 5.22 20.74 -0.15
C GLY A 126 5.00 20.24 1.28
N GLU A 127 4.01 20.78 1.98
CA GLU A 127 3.63 20.37 3.34
C GLU A 127 3.24 18.86 3.39
N ARG A 128 2.44 18.41 2.43
CA ARG A 128 2.02 17.01 2.32
C ARG A 128 3.20 16.08 2.06
N TRP A 129 4.07 16.44 1.11
CA TRP A 129 5.16 15.60 0.66
C TRP A 129 6.40 15.65 1.55
N ALA A 130 6.56 16.71 2.34
CA ALA A 130 7.61 16.80 3.36
C ALA A 130 7.57 15.62 4.34
N ARG A 131 6.38 15.11 4.68
CA ARG A 131 6.22 13.94 5.55
C ARG A 131 6.94 12.71 5.04
N HIS A 132 6.88 12.45 3.73
CA HIS A 132 7.58 11.29 3.14
C HIS A 132 9.10 11.42 3.28
N TRP A 133 9.63 12.64 3.15
CA TRP A 133 11.06 12.90 3.40
C TRP A 133 11.43 12.74 4.87
N LEU A 134 10.58 13.21 5.77
CA LEU A 134 10.79 13.05 7.22
C LEU A 134 10.81 11.57 7.62
N ASP A 135 9.94 10.76 7.03
CA ASP A 135 9.92 9.31 7.25
C ASP A 135 11.22 8.64 6.76
N VAL A 136 11.72 9.05 5.59
CA VAL A 136 12.99 8.52 5.04
C VAL A 136 14.17 8.85 5.94
N VAL A 137 14.24 10.07 6.46
CA VAL A 137 15.34 10.52 7.36
C VAL A 137 15.11 10.12 8.81
N ARG A 138 14.05 9.36 9.10
CA ARG A 138 13.71 8.91 10.46
C ARG A 138 13.55 10.07 11.45
N TYR A 139 12.98 11.19 10.99
CA TYR A 139 12.72 12.34 11.83
C TYR A 139 11.64 12.03 12.88
N GLY A 140 11.92 12.38 14.14
CA GLY A 140 10.97 12.30 15.24
C GLY A 140 10.93 13.63 15.98
N GLU A 141 9.74 14.09 16.36
CA GLU A 141 9.55 15.32 17.14
C GLU A 141 9.86 15.15 18.63
N SER A 142 10.13 13.91 19.06
CA SER A 142 10.45 13.59 20.45
C SER A 142 11.69 12.71 20.55
N HIS A 143 12.39 12.79 21.67
CA HIS A 143 13.54 11.92 21.95
C HIS A 143 13.16 10.50 22.36
N GLY A 144 11.90 10.10 22.14
CA GLY A 144 11.34 8.80 22.45
C GLY A 144 10.50 8.77 23.73
N PHE A 145 10.21 7.58 24.19
CA PHE A 145 9.24 7.31 25.26
C PHE A 145 9.55 8.03 26.60
N GLU A 146 10.83 8.25 26.93
CA GLU A 146 11.22 8.71 28.28
C GLU A 146 11.40 10.24 28.38
N TYR A 147 11.57 10.96 27.29
CA TYR A 147 11.87 12.38 27.30
C TYR A 147 11.13 13.13 26.19
N ASN A 148 9.86 13.41 26.42
CA ASN A 148 9.14 14.41 25.63
C ASN A 148 9.53 15.79 26.17
N GLN A 149 10.54 16.41 25.60
CA GLN A 149 10.82 17.83 25.84
C GLN A 149 10.02 18.65 24.82
N PRO A 150 9.30 19.72 25.26
CA PRO A 150 8.59 20.63 24.36
C PRO A 150 9.52 21.40 23.45
#